data_9cd49f774958e205cd3407516735d417
#
_entry.id   9cd49f774958e205cd3407516735d417
#
_cell.length_a   1.000
_cell.length_b   1.000
_cell.length_c   1.000
_cell.angle_alpha   90.00
_cell.angle_beta   90.00
_cell.angle_gamma   90.00
#
_symmetry.space_group_name_H-M   'P 1'
#
loop_
_entity.id
_entity.type
_entity.pdbx_description
1 polymer ?
#
loop_
_entity_poly.entity_id
_entity_poly.type
_entity_poly.pdbx_seq_one_letter_code
_entity_poly.pdbx_strand_id
1 'polypeptide(L)'
;KKNYTIVFPEKDDKRVFEAASYLSTEKLAQIVWLDGKQITPEHVSTILVQRPNIKRSIAEKLIKKPLYFAGSILALGQADAMVAGAINPTKRVIEAATLTVGISSKVNNISSFFLIISPEGLEYIFSDCAVNINVNEEILTDITVSASEMANKLLGFSKIALLSFSTLESGEGESVKMIRNVYNTLKSDGFDLYGPIQGDAAINKEIAQRKGIHYDDRINVMIFPS
;
A
#
# COMPACT_ATOMS: atom_id res chain seq x y z
N LYS A 1 21.92 10.45 -4.21
CA LYS A 1 20.85 9.44 -4.41
C LYS A 1 21.03 8.34 -3.39
N LYS A 2 19.95 8.00 -2.64
CA LYS A 2 19.95 6.83 -1.76
C LYS A 2 19.98 5.56 -2.63
N ASN A 3 20.91 4.66 -2.35
CA ASN A 3 21.03 3.42 -3.12
C ASN A 3 20.12 2.36 -2.46
N TYR A 4 18.89 2.20 -2.96
CA TYR A 4 17.93 1.27 -2.44
C TYR A 4 18.28 -0.17 -2.82
N THR A 5 18.01 -1.09 -1.91
CA THR A 5 18.19 -2.53 -2.08
C THR A 5 16.84 -3.22 -2.24
N ILE A 6 16.66 -3.97 -3.33
CA ILE A 6 15.40 -4.65 -3.65
C ILE A 6 15.63 -6.15 -3.72
N VAL A 7 14.81 -6.93 -3.00
CA VAL A 7 14.82 -8.38 -3.07
C VAL A 7 13.75 -8.89 -4.04
N PHE A 8 14.15 -9.82 -4.92
CA PHE A 8 13.29 -10.47 -5.92
C PHE A 8 13.25 -11.97 -5.65
N PRO A 9 12.09 -12.53 -5.23
CA PRO A 9 11.95 -13.97 -5.00
C PRO A 9 11.72 -14.82 -6.25
N GLU A 10 11.38 -14.20 -7.40
CA GLU A 10 10.90 -14.86 -8.61
C GLU A 10 11.92 -14.77 -9.76
N LYS A 11 13.20 -15.11 -9.47
CA LYS A 11 14.32 -15.01 -10.41
C LYS A 11 14.13 -15.80 -11.70
N ASP A 12 13.42 -16.94 -11.64
CA ASP A 12 13.23 -17.82 -12.78
C ASP A 12 12.24 -17.25 -13.83
N ASP A 13 11.49 -16.21 -13.47
CA ASP A 13 10.67 -15.48 -14.46
C ASP A 13 11.56 -14.52 -15.24
N LYS A 14 11.57 -14.69 -16.57
CA LYS A 14 12.41 -13.90 -17.48
C LYS A 14 12.16 -12.39 -17.37
N ARG A 15 10.89 -11.97 -17.19
CA ARG A 15 10.51 -10.55 -17.05
C ARG A 15 11.11 -9.95 -15.79
N VAL A 16 11.06 -10.72 -14.69
CA VAL A 16 11.63 -10.31 -13.40
C VAL A 16 13.15 -10.19 -13.50
N PHE A 17 13.79 -11.18 -14.11
CA PHE A 17 15.24 -11.20 -14.29
C PHE A 17 15.72 -10.03 -15.16
N GLU A 18 15.05 -9.77 -16.28
CA GLU A 18 15.38 -8.66 -17.20
C GLU A 18 15.18 -7.30 -16.50
N ALA A 19 14.06 -7.10 -15.78
CA ALA A 19 13.80 -5.87 -15.05
C ALA A 19 14.83 -5.62 -13.94
N ALA A 20 15.15 -6.64 -13.14
CA ALA A 20 16.14 -6.53 -12.07
C ALA A 20 17.55 -6.26 -12.64
N SER A 21 17.92 -6.91 -13.77
CA SER A 21 19.18 -6.68 -14.46
C SER A 21 19.28 -5.24 -14.98
N TYR A 22 18.20 -4.70 -15.55
CA TYR A 22 18.12 -3.30 -15.97
C TYR A 22 18.34 -2.34 -14.79
N LEU A 23 17.62 -2.54 -13.68
CA LEU A 23 17.77 -1.70 -12.47
C LEU A 23 19.21 -1.69 -11.94
N SER A 24 19.88 -2.84 -11.97
CA SER A 24 21.27 -2.98 -11.54
C SER A 24 22.24 -2.29 -12.51
N THR A 25 22.09 -2.50 -13.82
CA THR A 25 22.94 -1.91 -14.87
C THR A 25 22.85 -0.39 -14.87
N GLU A 26 21.64 0.15 -14.77
CA GLU A 26 21.37 1.59 -14.70
C GLU A 26 21.70 2.21 -13.33
N LYS A 27 22.16 1.40 -12.37
CA LYS A 27 22.48 1.83 -10.98
C LYS A 27 21.29 2.51 -10.28
N LEU A 28 20.08 2.05 -10.58
CA LEU A 28 18.83 2.55 -9.97
C LEU A 28 18.57 1.89 -8.61
N ALA A 29 18.97 0.62 -8.45
CA ALA A 29 18.86 -0.13 -7.20
C ALA A 29 19.93 -1.22 -7.10
N GLN A 30 20.23 -1.66 -5.89
CA GLN A 30 20.95 -2.91 -5.62
C GLN A 30 19.94 -4.07 -5.63
N ILE A 31 20.34 -5.19 -6.27
CA ILE A 31 19.46 -6.35 -6.40
C ILE A 31 19.92 -7.45 -5.46
N VAL A 32 19.00 -7.97 -4.68
CA VAL A 32 19.20 -9.16 -3.83
C VAL A 32 18.45 -10.33 -4.43
N TRP A 33 19.22 -11.31 -4.88
CA TRP A 33 18.73 -12.64 -5.24
C TRP A 33 18.82 -13.59 -4.05
N LEU A 34 17.96 -14.60 -4.01
CA LEU A 34 17.93 -15.57 -2.91
C LEU A 34 19.00 -16.67 -3.04
N ASP A 35 19.53 -16.86 -4.26
CA ASP A 35 20.52 -17.88 -4.57
C ASP A 35 21.76 -17.76 -3.71
N GLY A 36 22.21 -18.89 -3.17
CA GLY A 36 23.39 -18.94 -2.31
C GLY A 36 23.23 -18.33 -0.93
N LYS A 37 22.08 -17.72 -0.60
CA LYS A 37 21.81 -17.19 0.73
C LYS A 37 21.38 -18.31 1.68
N GLN A 38 21.95 -18.29 2.88
CA GLN A 38 21.58 -19.22 3.92
C GLN A 38 20.42 -18.70 4.75
N ILE A 39 19.46 -19.59 5.02
CA ILE A 39 18.38 -19.33 5.98
C ILE A 39 18.96 -19.49 7.39
N THR A 40 18.87 -18.44 8.18
CA THR A 40 19.33 -18.43 9.57
C THR A 40 18.13 -18.50 10.55
N PRO A 41 18.38 -18.77 11.84
CA PRO A 41 17.32 -18.75 12.85
C PRO A 41 16.57 -17.43 12.94
N GLU A 42 17.21 -16.29 12.65
CA GLU A 42 16.59 -14.96 12.65
C GLU A 42 15.51 -14.87 11.58
N HIS A 43 15.73 -15.43 10.38
CA HIS A 43 14.70 -15.49 9.33
C HIS A 43 13.47 -16.28 9.79
N VAL A 44 13.68 -17.42 10.47
CA VAL A 44 12.56 -18.20 11.03
C VAL A 44 11.82 -17.41 12.11
N SER A 45 12.55 -16.64 12.92
CA SER A 45 11.99 -15.85 14.01
C SER A 45 11.04 -14.75 13.50
N THR A 46 11.20 -14.22 12.28
CA THR A 46 10.25 -13.24 11.72
C THR A 46 8.84 -13.81 11.69
N ILE A 47 8.67 -15.07 11.27
CA ILE A 47 7.37 -15.74 11.23
C ILE A 47 6.83 -16.00 12.65
N LEU A 48 7.71 -16.42 13.58
CA LEU A 48 7.30 -16.71 14.96
C LEU A 48 6.82 -15.45 15.70
N VAL A 49 7.43 -14.30 15.43
CA VAL A 49 7.01 -13.00 15.98
C VAL A 49 5.61 -12.63 15.49
N GLN A 50 5.34 -12.79 14.19
CA GLN A 50 4.02 -12.45 13.61
C GLN A 50 2.93 -13.47 13.99
N ARG A 51 3.31 -14.71 14.31
CA ARG A 51 2.39 -15.80 14.68
C ARG A 51 2.95 -16.60 15.87
N PRO A 52 2.84 -16.09 17.11
CA PRO A 52 3.43 -16.74 18.30
C PRO A 52 2.95 -18.17 18.54
N ASN A 53 1.74 -18.50 18.09
CA ASN A 53 1.12 -19.83 18.28
C ASN A 53 1.49 -20.83 17.16
N ILE A 54 2.24 -20.44 16.13
CA ILE A 54 2.67 -21.37 15.08
C ILE A 54 3.77 -22.30 15.60
N LYS A 55 3.71 -23.59 15.25
CA LYS A 55 4.80 -24.52 15.59
C LYS A 55 6.07 -24.11 14.84
N ARG A 56 7.22 -24.09 15.54
CA ARG A 56 8.53 -23.77 14.95
C ARG A 56 8.82 -24.59 13.69
N SER A 57 8.50 -25.90 13.71
CA SER A 57 8.68 -26.77 12.55
C SER A 57 7.88 -26.34 11.29
N ILE A 58 6.73 -25.64 11.49
CA ILE A 58 5.95 -25.08 10.39
C ILE A 58 6.63 -23.82 9.88
N ALA A 59 7.08 -22.93 10.76
CA ALA A 59 7.83 -21.73 10.37
C ALA A 59 9.11 -22.09 9.59
N GLU A 60 9.84 -23.12 10.02
CA GLU A 60 11.03 -23.64 9.33
C GLU A 60 10.71 -24.23 7.93
N LYS A 61 9.52 -24.77 7.73
CA LYS A 61 9.05 -25.20 6.40
C LYS A 61 8.66 -24.02 5.52
N LEU A 62 7.93 -23.04 6.10
CA LEU A 62 7.47 -21.86 5.35
C LEU A 62 8.64 -21.02 4.87
N ILE A 63 9.63 -20.77 5.72
CA ILE A 63 10.77 -19.90 5.39
C ILE A 63 11.61 -20.42 4.21
N LYS A 64 11.54 -21.72 3.90
CA LYS A 64 12.20 -22.30 2.72
C LYS A 64 11.58 -21.91 1.40
N LYS A 65 10.34 -21.37 1.41
CA LYS A 65 9.67 -20.90 0.20
C LYS A 65 10.18 -19.50 -0.17
N PRO A 66 10.46 -19.22 -1.44
CA PRO A 66 11.08 -17.96 -1.88
C PRO A 66 10.39 -16.69 -1.38
N LEU A 67 9.04 -16.62 -1.45
CA LEU A 67 8.29 -15.46 -0.96
C LEU A 67 8.51 -15.17 0.51
N TYR A 68 8.48 -16.20 1.37
CA TYR A 68 8.66 -16.04 2.82
C TYR A 68 10.12 -15.71 3.15
N PHE A 69 11.08 -16.31 2.43
CA PHE A 69 12.48 -15.98 2.65
C PHE A 69 12.76 -14.52 2.24
N ALA A 70 12.29 -14.08 1.07
CA ALA A 70 12.41 -12.69 0.66
C ALA A 70 11.72 -11.71 1.63
N GLY A 71 10.51 -12.05 2.11
CA GLY A 71 9.82 -11.26 3.13
C GLY A 71 10.59 -11.18 4.45
N SER A 72 11.26 -12.25 4.87
CA SER A 72 12.10 -12.22 6.08
C SER A 72 13.36 -11.35 5.91
N ILE A 73 13.98 -11.35 4.73
CA ILE A 73 15.09 -10.45 4.38
C ILE A 73 14.64 -8.98 4.53
N LEU A 74 13.44 -8.65 4.04
CA LEU A 74 12.84 -7.33 4.20
C LEU A 74 12.56 -7.00 5.67
N ALA A 75 11.96 -7.94 6.43
CA ALA A 75 11.65 -7.76 7.85
C ALA A 75 12.89 -7.54 8.72
N LEU A 76 14.03 -8.13 8.35
CA LEU A 76 15.32 -7.95 9.02
C LEU A 76 16.09 -6.70 8.56
N GLY A 77 15.51 -5.86 7.69
CA GLY A 77 16.16 -4.65 7.18
C GLY A 77 17.34 -4.92 6.24
N GLN A 78 17.44 -6.13 5.69
CA GLN A 78 18.49 -6.50 4.74
C GLN A 78 18.14 -6.11 3.29
N ALA A 79 16.93 -5.62 3.07
CA ALA A 79 16.46 -4.98 1.85
C ALA A 79 15.47 -3.85 2.19
N ASP A 80 15.35 -2.85 1.32
CA ASP A 80 14.41 -1.73 1.47
C ASP A 80 13.03 -2.05 0.89
N ALA A 81 12.96 -2.95 -0.10
CA ALA A 81 11.71 -3.35 -0.74
C ALA A 81 11.78 -4.81 -1.25
N MET A 82 10.60 -5.41 -1.42
CA MET A 82 10.42 -6.69 -2.12
C MET A 82 9.50 -6.49 -3.30
N VAL A 83 9.88 -6.98 -4.48
CA VAL A 83 9.03 -7.00 -5.68
C VAL A 83 8.70 -8.46 -6.03
N ALA A 84 7.41 -8.78 -6.04
CA ALA A 84 6.90 -10.13 -6.25
C ALA A 84 5.51 -10.10 -6.90
N GLY A 85 5.06 -11.25 -7.44
CA GLY A 85 3.73 -11.42 -8.01
C GLY A 85 3.72 -11.60 -9.53
N ALA A 86 4.87 -11.80 -10.16
CA ALA A 86 4.94 -12.13 -11.58
C ALA A 86 4.43 -13.55 -11.88
N ILE A 87 4.70 -14.49 -10.96
CA ILE A 87 4.26 -15.91 -11.06
C ILE A 87 3.42 -16.35 -9.87
N ASN A 88 3.47 -15.62 -8.75
CA ASN A 88 2.67 -15.94 -7.58
C ASN A 88 1.39 -15.11 -7.54
N PRO A 89 0.23 -15.71 -7.20
CA PRO A 89 -1.01 -14.96 -7.00
C PRO A 89 -0.87 -13.92 -5.88
N THR A 90 -1.54 -12.78 -6.02
CA THR A 90 -1.55 -11.68 -5.04
C THR A 90 -1.79 -12.16 -3.60
N LYS A 91 -2.75 -13.07 -3.41
CA LYS A 91 -3.04 -13.67 -2.10
C LYS A 91 -1.80 -14.30 -1.45
N ARG A 92 -0.95 -14.98 -2.22
CA ARG A 92 0.27 -15.61 -1.70
C ARG A 92 1.34 -14.60 -1.32
N VAL A 93 1.45 -13.52 -2.09
CA VAL A 93 2.39 -12.43 -1.78
C VAL A 93 1.98 -11.73 -0.50
N ILE A 94 0.68 -11.40 -0.36
CA ILE A 94 0.13 -10.78 0.86
C ILE A 94 0.31 -11.70 2.07
N GLU A 95 0.00 -13.00 1.93
CA GLU A 95 0.19 -13.99 3.00
C GLU A 95 1.65 -14.04 3.49
N ALA A 96 2.60 -14.09 2.56
CA ALA A 96 4.02 -14.10 2.90
C ALA A 96 4.45 -12.80 3.59
N ALA A 97 4.04 -11.64 3.09
CA ALA A 97 4.33 -10.34 3.71
C ALA A 97 3.75 -10.24 5.12
N THR A 98 2.48 -10.63 5.31
CA THR A 98 1.83 -10.61 6.63
C THR A 98 2.52 -11.54 7.63
N LEU A 99 3.00 -12.70 7.18
CA LEU A 99 3.64 -13.68 8.05
C LEU A 99 5.13 -13.38 8.33
N THR A 100 5.75 -12.46 7.62
CA THR A 100 7.17 -12.11 7.81
C THR A 100 7.37 -10.67 8.26
N VAL A 101 6.81 -9.71 7.53
CA VAL A 101 6.91 -8.27 7.83
C VAL A 101 5.85 -7.85 8.85
N GLY A 102 4.63 -8.41 8.73
CA GLY A 102 3.49 -8.04 9.56
C GLY A 102 2.68 -6.85 9.03
N ILE A 103 1.71 -6.42 9.83
CA ILE A 103 0.86 -5.25 9.58
C ILE A 103 1.37 -4.11 10.46
N SER A 104 1.32 -2.88 9.96
CA SER A 104 1.66 -1.68 10.73
C SER A 104 0.82 -1.60 12.01
N SER A 105 1.42 -1.21 13.13
CA SER A 105 0.69 -1.01 14.40
C SER A 105 -0.36 0.11 14.38
N LYS A 106 -0.39 0.90 13.31
CA LYS A 106 -1.34 2.01 13.15
C LYS A 106 -2.67 1.61 12.50
N VAL A 107 -2.74 0.44 11.90
CA VAL A 107 -3.91 -0.08 11.19
C VAL A 107 -4.13 -1.55 11.50
N ASN A 108 -5.36 -2.01 11.40
CA ASN A 108 -5.73 -3.41 11.59
C ASN A 108 -5.88 -4.15 10.27
N ASN A 109 -6.13 -3.42 9.18
CA ASN A 109 -6.44 -3.98 7.88
C ASN A 109 -5.38 -3.62 6.85
N ILE A 110 -5.09 -4.58 5.96
CA ILE A 110 -4.17 -4.37 4.83
C ILE A 110 -4.94 -3.64 3.73
N SER A 111 -4.28 -2.69 3.09
CA SER A 111 -4.80 -2.01 1.90
C SER A 111 -3.77 -2.03 0.77
N SER A 112 -4.24 -1.70 -0.43
CA SER A 112 -3.39 -1.55 -1.61
C SER A 112 -3.48 -0.15 -2.19
N PHE A 113 -2.47 0.25 -2.95
CA PHE A 113 -2.52 1.52 -3.67
C PHE A 113 -1.85 1.40 -5.05
N PHE A 114 -2.27 2.26 -5.96
CA PHE A 114 -1.54 2.58 -7.19
C PHE A 114 -0.89 3.95 -7.07
N LEU A 115 0.37 4.04 -7.44
CA LEU A 115 1.01 5.31 -7.76
C LEU A 115 0.70 5.64 -9.22
N ILE A 116 -0.15 6.63 -9.43
CA ILE A 116 -0.58 7.07 -10.76
C ILE A 116 0.20 8.34 -11.13
N ILE A 117 0.75 8.36 -12.32
CA ILE A 117 1.40 9.55 -12.88
C ILE A 117 0.58 9.97 -14.08
N SER A 118 0.02 11.19 -14.04
CA SER A 118 -0.76 11.73 -15.15
C SER A 118 0.13 12.09 -16.35
N PRO A 119 -0.42 12.31 -17.54
CA PRO A 119 0.35 12.78 -18.70
C PRO A 119 1.09 14.09 -18.45
N GLU A 120 0.57 14.94 -17.56
CA GLU A 120 1.17 16.22 -17.15
C GLU A 120 2.26 16.04 -16.08
N GLY A 121 2.56 14.82 -15.66
CA GLY A 121 3.55 14.49 -14.64
C GLY A 121 3.06 14.68 -13.19
N LEU A 122 1.74 14.83 -12.96
CA LEU A 122 1.20 14.91 -11.62
C LEU A 122 1.07 13.50 -11.02
N GLU A 123 1.50 13.36 -9.78
CA GLU A 123 1.51 12.09 -9.05
C GLU A 123 0.31 11.98 -8.11
N TYR A 124 -0.32 10.80 -8.06
CA TYR A 124 -1.48 10.50 -7.23
C TYR A 124 -1.32 9.13 -6.57
N ILE A 125 -1.85 8.99 -5.35
CA ILE A 125 -2.09 7.70 -4.70
C ILE A 125 -3.58 7.37 -4.82
N PHE A 126 -3.90 6.24 -5.45
CA PHE A 126 -5.26 5.69 -5.53
C PHE A 126 -5.34 4.46 -4.63
N SER A 127 -6.29 4.41 -3.70
CA SER A 127 -6.47 3.34 -2.69
C SER A 127 -7.94 3.19 -2.27
N ASP A 128 -8.47 2.01 -1.96
CA ASP A 128 -7.90 0.68 -2.12
C ASP A 128 -8.15 0.19 -3.56
N CYS A 129 -7.21 -0.57 -4.11
CA CYS A 129 -7.29 -0.93 -5.52
C CYS A 129 -7.64 -2.40 -5.76
N ALA A 130 -7.38 -3.31 -4.81
CA ALA A 130 -7.49 -4.73 -5.10
C ALA A 130 -7.59 -5.67 -3.89
N VAL A 131 -7.65 -5.18 -2.66
CA VAL A 131 -7.56 -6.03 -1.46
C VAL A 131 -8.90 -6.15 -0.74
N ASN A 132 -9.60 -5.03 -0.52
CA ASN A 132 -10.82 -5.02 0.27
C ASN A 132 -12.06 -4.98 -0.62
N ILE A 133 -12.90 -6.03 -0.55
CA ILE A 133 -14.14 -6.15 -1.35
C ILE A 133 -15.31 -5.51 -0.60
N ASN A 134 -15.42 -5.78 0.71
CA ASN A 134 -16.48 -5.27 1.56
C ASN A 134 -15.88 -4.27 2.55
N VAL A 135 -16.02 -3.00 2.25
CA VAL A 135 -15.44 -1.91 3.04
C VAL A 135 -16.47 -1.44 4.07
N ASN A 136 -16.09 -1.42 5.35
CA ASN A 136 -16.80 -0.81 6.46
C ASN A 136 -16.05 0.44 6.95
N GLU A 137 -16.54 1.13 7.98
CA GLU A 137 -15.93 2.35 8.52
C GLU A 137 -14.49 2.12 9.02
N GLU A 138 -14.23 1.01 9.71
CA GLU A 138 -12.90 0.65 10.20
C GLU A 138 -11.91 0.43 9.04
N ILE A 139 -12.30 -0.38 8.06
CA ILE A 139 -11.48 -0.67 6.88
C ILE A 139 -11.23 0.61 6.07
N LEU A 140 -12.24 1.46 5.87
CA LEU A 140 -12.09 2.72 5.14
C LEU A 140 -11.16 3.70 5.87
N THR A 141 -11.21 3.73 7.18
CA THR A 141 -10.29 4.49 8.02
C THR A 141 -8.86 4.00 7.83
N ASP A 142 -8.61 2.69 7.95
CA ASP A 142 -7.29 2.08 7.77
C ASP A 142 -6.72 2.31 6.36
N ILE A 143 -7.55 2.17 5.31
CA ILE A 143 -7.19 2.49 3.92
C ILE A 143 -6.71 3.95 3.84
N THR A 144 -7.49 4.87 4.41
CA THR A 144 -7.21 6.31 4.33
C THR A 144 -5.91 6.68 5.06
N VAL A 145 -5.71 6.14 6.27
CA VAL A 145 -4.49 6.35 7.06
C VAL A 145 -3.26 5.80 6.33
N SER A 146 -3.34 4.56 5.82
CA SER A 146 -2.23 3.94 5.09
C SER A 146 -1.88 4.70 3.81
N ALA A 147 -2.89 5.12 3.04
CA ALA A 147 -2.68 5.89 1.81
C ALA A 147 -2.07 7.27 2.09
N SER A 148 -2.51 7.93 3.17
CA SER A 148 -1.94 9.20 3.62
C SER A 148 -0.47 9.08 3.99
N GLU A 149 -0.10 8.05 4.77
CA GLU A 149 1.29 7.79 5.12
C GLU A 149 2.16 7.54 3.88
N MET A 150 1.63 6.77 2.92
CA MET A 150 2.34 6.48 1.68
C MET A 150 2.54 7.73 0.84
N ALA A 151 1.51 8.58 0.71
CA ALA A 151 1.61 9.85 0.00
C ALA A 151 2.65 10.77 0.64
N ASN A 152 2.66 10.91 1.96
CA ASN A 152 3.68 11.69 2.65
C ASN A 152 5.10 11.16 2.42
N LYS A 153 5.29 9.84 2.39
CA LYS A 153 6.61 9.22 2.14
C LYS A 153 7.08 9.36 0.69
N LEU A 154 6.19 9.19 -0.28
CA LEU A 154 6.54 9.16 -1.70
C LEU A 154 6.45 10.53 -2.35
N LEU A 155 5.45 11.33 -1.99
CA LEU A 155 5.10 12.58 -2.67
C LEU A 155 5.38 13.82 -1.83
N GLY A 156 5.71 13.64 -0.54
CA GLY A 156 6.03 14.73 0.39
C GLY A 156 4.84 15.41 1.04
N PHE A 157 3.61 15.12 0.60
CA PHE A 157 2.39 15.67 1.19
C PHE A 157 1.20 14.71 0.97
N SER A 158 0.14 14.88 1.75
CA SER A 158 -1.10 14.11 1.64
C SER A 158 -2.30 15.03 1.76
N LYS A 159 -3.06 15.19 0.66
CA LYS A 159 -4.35 15.86 0.61
C LYS A 159 -5.37 14.89 -0.01
N ILE A 160 -6.37 14.49 0.76
CA ILE A 160 -7.15 13.28 0.54
C ILE A 160 -8.56 13.60 0.03
N ALA A 161 -9.04 12.86 -0.96
CA ALA A 161 -10.45 12.80 -1.33
C ALA A 161 -11.05 11.45 -0.94
N LEU A 162 -12.06 11.45 -0.08
CA LEU A 162 -12.95 10.30 0.14
C LEU A 162 -14.01 10.30 -0.95
N LEU A 163 -13.83 9.46 -1.96
CA LEU A 163 -14.66 9.46 -3.16
C LEU A 163 -16.06 8.90 -2.90
N SER A 164 -17.05 9.47 -3.58
CA SER A 164 -18.44 9.05 -3.53
C SER A 164 -19.11 9.34 -4.87
N PHE A 165 -20.24 8.68 -5.13
CA PHE A 165 -21.12 9.01 -6.25
C PHE A 165 -21.78 10.39 -6.09
N SER A 166 -21.82 10.94 -4.88
CA SER A 166 -22.42 12.25 -4.55
C SER A 166 -21.41 13.14 -3.83
N THR A 167 -21.66 14.44 -3.85
CA THR A 167 -20.82 15.44 -3.20
C THR A 167 -21.51 16.03 -1.98
N LEU A 168 -20.83 16.11 -0.85
CA LEU A 168 -21.32 16.68 0.43
C LEU A 168 -22.66 16.04 0.87
N GLU A 169 -23.70 16.87 0.99
CA GLU A 169 -25.02 16.45 1.47
C GLU A 169 -26.00 16.04 0.37
N SER A 170 -25.58 16.08 -0.90
CA SER A 170 -26.48 15.84 -2.05
C SER A 170 -26.88 14.37 -2.22
N GLY A 171 -26.26 13.43 -1.50
CA GLY A 171 -26.57 12.01 -1.56
C GLY A 171 -26.99 11.42 -0.24
N GLU A 172 -27.89 10.44 -0.31
CA GLU A 172 -28.32 9.62 0.81
C GLU A 172 -27.96 8.15 0.57
N GLY A 173 -27.74 7.40 1.65
CA GLY A 173 -27.45 5.97 1.62
C GLY A 173 -26.37 5.56 2.61
N GLU A 174 -26.29 4.27 2.87
CA GLU A 174 -25.36 3.71 3.87
C GLU A 174 -23.90 4.01 3.52
N SER A 175 -23.52 3.93 2.25
CA SER A 175 -22.15 4.21 1.81
C SER A 175 -21.77 5.68 2.03
N VAL A 176 -22.69 6.63 1.76
CA VAL A 176 -22.44 8.06 1.97
C VAL A 176 -22.33 8.36 3.47
N LYS A 177 -23.19 7.75 4.30
CA LYS A 177 -23.13 7.87 5.76
C LYS A 177 -21.81 7.35 6.31
N MET A 178 -21.37 6.19 5.85
CA MET A 178 -20.07 5.62 6.20
C MET A 178 -18.92 6.59 5.88
N ILE A 179 -18.89 7.14 4.66
CA ILE A 179 -17.85 8.08 4.24
C ILE A 179 -17.85 9.34 5.12
N ARG A 180 -19.05 9.89 5.45
CA ARG A 180 -19.16 11.05 6.35
C ARG A 180 -18.64 10.76 7.76
N ASN A 181 -18.94 9.59 8.30
CA ASN A 181 -18.45 9.19 9.62
C ASN A 181 -16.91 9.13 9.63
N VAL A 182 -16.32 8.47 8.64
CA VAL A 182 -14.85 8.40 8.48
C VAL A 182 -14.26 9.79 8.26
N TYR A 183 -14.88 10.62 7.42
CA TYR A 183 -14.46 12.01 7.21
C TYR A 183 -14.41 12.78 8.54
N ASN A 184 -15.49 12.75 9.33
CA ASN A 184 -15.58 13.49 10.59
C ASN A 184 -14.51 13.02 11.59
N THR A 185 -14.30 11.72 11.71
CA THR A 185 -13.28 11.12 12.59
C THR A 185 -11.90 11.57 12.19
N LEU A 186 -11.49 11.35 10.94
CA LEU A 186 -10.15 11.67 10.47
C LEU A 186 -9.89 13.18 10.40
N LYS A 187 -10.94 13.99 10.14
CA LYS A 187 -10.81 15.46 10.20
C LYS A 187 -10.51 15.95 11.61
N SER A 188 -11.14 15.34 12.63
CA SER A 188 -10.83 15.65 14.04
C SER A 188 -9.42 15.23 14.44
N ASP A 189 -8.88 14.18 13.80
CA ASP A 189 -7.52 13.70 14.02
C ASP A 189 -6.45 14.50 13.24
N GLY A 190 -6.87 15.56 12.54
CA GLY A 190 -5.98 16.52 11.88
C GLY A 190 -5.56 16.13 10.45
N PHE A 191 -6.22 15.16 9.81
CA PHE A 191 -5.96 14.85 8.40
C PHE A 191 -6.48 15.95 7.48
N ASP A 192 -5.73 16.26 6.41
CA ASP A 192 -6.18 17.15 5.35
C ASP A 192 -6.98 16.37 4.31
N LEU A 193 -8.31 16.33 4.50
CA LEU A 193 -9.19 15.54 3.66
C LEU A 193 -10.51 16.24 3.33
N TYR A 194 -11.10 15.81 2.22
CA TYR A 194 -12.34 16.28 1.63
C TYR A 194 -13.25 15.09 1.31
N GLY A 195 -14.52 15.22 1.59
CA GLY A 195 -15.47 14.14 1.27
C GLY A 195 -16.76 14.20 2.10
N PRO A 196 -17.79 13.46 1.65
CA PRO A 196 -17.85 12.74 0.37
C PRO A 196 -17.73 13.70 -0.84
N ILE A 197 -16.95 13.30 -1.85
CA ILE A 197 -16.67 14.11 -3.03
C ILE A 197 -16.65 13.25 -4.30
N GLN A 198 -17.18 13.76 -5.41
CA GLN A 198 -17.09 13.08 -6.70
C GLN A 198 -15.68 13.22 -7.30
N GLY A 199 -15.25 12.21 -8.08
CA GLY A 199 -13.91 12.16 -8.64
C GLY A 199 -13.56 13.35 -9.54
N ASP A 200 -14.52 13.85 -10.33
CA ASP A 200 -14.34 15.05 -11.15
C ASP A 200 -14.03 16.30 -10.32
N ALA A 201 -14.72 16.46 -9.19
CA ALA A 201 -14.47 17.56 -8.27
C ALA A 201 -13.15 17.38 -7.47
N ALA A 202 -12.72 16.14 -7.26
CA ALA A 202 -11.44 15.87 -6.59
C ALA A 202 -10.22 16.27 -7.42
N ILE A 203 -10.31 16.20 -8.76
CA ILE A 203 -9.19 16.50 -9.67
C ILE A 203 -9.30 17.89 -10.34
N ASN A 204 -10.47 18.51 -10.31
CA ASN A 204 -10.72 19.80 -10.98
C ASN A 204 -11.29 20.83 -10.01
N LYS A 205 -10.47 21.85 -9.70
CA LYS A 205 -10.85 22.92 -8.75
C LYS A 205 -12.09 23.72 -9.19
N GLU A 206 -12.29 23.97 -10.48
CA GLU A 206 -13.46 24.71 -10.95
C GLU A 206 -14.75 23.91 -10.72
N ILE A 207 -14.70 22.60 -10.96
CA ILE A 207 -15.83 21.71 -10.69
C ILE A 207 -16.08 21.64 -9.18
N ALA A 208 -15.04 21.53 -8.37
CA ALA A 208 -15.13 21.55 -6.91
C ALA A 208 -15.82 22.83 -6.40
N GLN A 209 -15.38 24.00 -6.88
CA GLN A 209 -15.94 25.29 -6.49
C GLN A 209 -17.44 25.41 -6.86
N ARG A 210 -17.84 24.95 -8.04
CA ARG A 210 -19.27 24.90 -8.46
C ARG A 210 -20.11 24.00 -7.53
N LYS A 211 -19.47 22.98 -6.92
CA LYS A 211 -20.10 22.06 -5.96
C LYS A 211 -19.92 22.49 -4.49
N GLY A 212 -19.41 23.71 -4.24
CA GLY A 212 -19.25 24.27 -2.89
C GLY A 212 -18.05 23.75 -2.12
N ILE A 213 -17.09 23.10 -2.80
CA ILE A 213 -15.86 22.61 -2.18
C ILE A 213 -14.69 23.50 -2.57
N HIS A 214 -13.92 23.92 -1.56
CA HIS A 214 -12.74 24.75 -1.75
C HIS A 214 -11.51 24.05 -1.16
N TYR A 215 -10.45 23.94 -1.95
CA TYR A 215 -9.14 23.48 -1.50
C TYR A 215 -8.03 24.28 -2.21
N ASP A 216 -6.97 24.61 -1.47
CA ASP A 216 -5.92 25.49 -1.97
C ASP A 216 -4.97 24.78 -2.92
N ASP A 217 -4.42 23.64 -2.47
CA ASP A 217 -3.53 22.80 -3.27
C ASP A 217 -4.29 21.65 -3.94
N ARG A 218 -3.62 20.95 -4.87
CA ARG A 218 -4.22 19.77 -5.49
C ARG A 218 -4.42 18.64 -4.51
N ILE A 219 -5.51 17.92 -4.63
CA ILE A 219 -5.71 16.62 -4.00
C ILE A 219 -4.78 15.62 -4.70
N ASN A 220 -4.04 14.81 -3.92
CA ASN A 220 -3.10 13.83 -4.43
C ASN A 220 -3.36 12.40 -3.92
N VAL A 221 -4.33 12.22 -3.03
CA VAL A 221 -4.77 10.90 -2.55
C VAL A 221 -6.25 10.73 -2.84
N MET A 222 -6.61 9.65 -3.53
CA MET A 222 -8.00 9.31 -3.84
C MET A 222 -8.35 7.96 -3.23
N ILE A 223 -9.34 7.98 -2.35
CA ILE A 223 -9.83 6.80 -1.66
C ILE A 223 -11.13 6.34 -2.31
N PHE A 224 -11.11 5.10 -2.78
CA PHE A 224 -12.24 4.43 -3.41
C PHE A 224 -12.90 3.51 -2.39
N PRO A 225 -14.10 3.82 -1.89
CA PRO A 225 -14.75 3.05 -0.82
C PRO A 225 -15.39 1.75 -1.31
N SER A 226 -15.38 1.47 -2.62
CA SER A 226 -15.89 0.23 -3.24
C SER A 226 -15.31 0.03 -4.63
#